data_042b0519e713eb026568dd3e14d00f33
#
_entry.id   042b0519e713eb026568dd3e14d00f33
#
_cell.length_a   1.000
_cell.length_b   1.000
_cell.length_c   1.000
_cell.angle_alpha   90.00
_cell.angle_beta   90.00
_cell.angle_gamma   90.00
#
_symmetry.space_group_name_H-M   'P 1'
#
loop_
_entity.id
_entity.type
_entity.pdbx_description
1 polymer ?
#
loop_
_entity_poly.entity_id
_entity_poly.type
_entity_poly.pdbx_seq_one_letter_code
_entity_poly.pdbx_strand_id
1 'polypeptide(L)'
;PHIFHEEEPDNPDVFIRILGRSKNQRVYKWIEKRYTLPTDGYCESYNVLVPEANGTGAIGEVLSTPVIGVPVIGHTDTFLSIGKFTDAQQADRCLKYVKTKFTRCLLGTLKATQHNPRETWANVPMQDFTSGSDINWDVPIPEIDRQLYSKYWLSDEEIQFIEQNIKSMA
;
A
#
# COMPACT_ATOMS: atom_id res chain seq x y z
N PRO A 1 -24.28 16.95 -10.89
CA PRO A 1 -24.70 16.48 -9.58
C PRO A 1 -23.44 16.13 -8.76
N HIS A 2 -23.36 16.68 -7.55
CA HIS A 2 -22.25 16.38 -6.66
C HIS A 2 -22.57 15.05 -5.98
N ILE A 3 -21.98 13.98 -6.45
CA ILE A 3 -22.14 12.64 -5.86
C ILE A 3 -21.27 12.43 -4.61
N PHE A 4 -20.32 13.34 -4.38
CA PHE A 4 -19.42 13.30 -3.22
C PHE A 4 -19.87 14.31 -2.16
N HIS A 5 -19.93 13.87 -0.90
CA HIS A 5 -20.24 14.68 0.25
C HIS A 5 -18.98 14.87 1.10
N GLU A 6 -18.79 16.09 1.62
CA GLU A 6 -17.65 16.43 2.48
C GLU A 6 -17.85 15.96 3.92
N GLU A 7 -19.10 16.01 4.39
CA GLU A 7 -19.50 15.64 5.75
C GLU A 7 -20.19 14.27 5.76
N GLU A 8 -20.20 13.63 6.90
CA GLU A 8 -20.88 12.36 7.11
C GLU A 8 -22.40 12.54 6.95
N PRO A 9 -23.03 11.77 6.07
CA PRO A 9 -24.47 11.88 5.86
C PRO A 9 -25.28 11.31 7.04
N ASP A 10 -26.51 11.79 7.21
CA ASP A 10 -27.44 11.36 8.27
C ASP A 10 -27.76 9.85 8.24
N ASN A 11 -27.62 9.20 7.08
CA ASN A 11 -27.83 7.76 6.93
C ASN A 11 -26.53 7.07 6.45
N PRO A 12 -25.57 6.81 7.35
CA PRO A 12 -24.27 6.24 7.00
C PRO A 12 -24.34 4.83 6.40
N ASP A 13 -25.42 4.08 6.63
CA ASP A 13 -25.56 2.70 6.13
C ASP A 13 -25.62 2.61 4.60
N VAL A 14 -26.07 3.66 3.93
CA VAL A 14 -26.15 3.73 2.46
C VAL A 14 -24.93 4.38 1.83
N PHE A 15 -24.01 4.89 2.64
CA PHE A 15 -22.80 5.57 2.18
C PHE A 15 -21.54 4.77 2.50
N ILE A 16 -20.48 5.08 1.77
CA ILE A 16 -19.12 4.60 2.04
C ILE A 16 -18.17 5.79 1.98
N ARG A 17 -17.15 5.76 2.81
CA ARG A 17 -16.07 6.75 2.77
C ARG A 17 -15.05 6.38 1.70
N ILE A 18 -14.66 7.32 0.86
CA ILE A 18 -13.74 7.10 -0.26
C ILE A 18 -12.50 7.97 -0.08
N LEU A 19 -11.33 7.33 -0.12
CA LEU A 19 -10.04 8.00 -0.25
C LEU A 19 -9.80 8.36 -1.71
N GLY A 20 -9.51 9.60 -1.98
CA GLY A 20 -9.15 10.09 -3.31
C GLY A 20 -8.10 11.19 -3.25
N ARG A 21 -7.87 11.85 -4.37
CA ARG A 21 -6.99 13.04 -4.47
C ARG A 21 -7.76 14.22 -5.03
N SER A 22 -7.58 15.38 -4.41
CA SER A 22 -8.08 16.66 -4.90
C SER A 22 -6.98 17.70 -4.73
N LYS A 23 -6.71 18.49 -5.77
CA LYS A 23 -5.64 19.52 -5.76
C LYS A 23 -4.31 18.99 -5.22
N ASN A 24 -3.93 17.79 -5.64
CA ASN A 24 -2.73 17.07 -5.22
C ASN A 24 -2.65 16.67 -3.74
N GLN A 25 -3.75 16.79 -2.99
CA GLN A 25 -3.87 16.37 -1.60
C GLN A 25 -4.77 15.14 -1.47
N ARG A 26 -4.52 14.32 -0.45
CA ARG A 26 -5.41 13.22 -0.09
C ARG A 26 -6.65 13.79 0.58
N VAL A 27 -7.81 13.34 0.13
CA VAL A 27 -9.10 13.75 0.68
C VAL A 27 -9.96 12.52 0.91
N TYR A 28 -10.75 12.57 1.96
CA TYR A 28 -11.80 11.59 2.20
C TYR A 28 -13.14 12.25 1.97
N LYS A 29 -14.00 11.58 1.20
CA LYS A 29 -15.36 12.04 0.92
C LYS A 29 -16.32 10.87 1.05
N TRP A 30 -17.60 11.18 1.25
CA TRP A 30 -18.65 10.18 1.29
C TRP A 30 -19.34 10.08 -0.08
N ILE A 31 -19.71 8.85 -0.46
CA ILE A 31 -20.43 8.53 -1.69
C ILE A 31 -21.46 7.46 -1.39
N GLU A 32 -22.63 7.52 -2.02
CA GLU A 32 -23.60 6.42 -1.90
C GLU A 32 -23.02 5.12 -2.48
N LYS A 33 -23.22 3.99 -1.78
CA LYS A 33 -22.73 2.67 -2.18
C LYS A 33 -23.18 2.26 -3.58
N ARG A 34 -24.35 2.73 -4.03
CA ARG A 34 -24.85 2.45 -5.40
C ARG A 34 -23.96 2.98 -6.54
N TYR A 35 -23.09 3.94 -6.25
CA TYR A 35 -22.14 4.51 -7.23
C TYR A 35 -20.77 3.83 -7.15
N THR A 36 -20.57 2.86 -6.26
CA THR A 36 -19.32 2.11 -6.16
C THR A 36 -19.37 0.85 -7.02
N LEU A 37 -18.20 0.43 -7.52
CA LEU A 37 -18.08 -0.87 -8.15
C LEU A 37 -18.07 -1.98 -7.09
N PRO A 38 -18.44 -3.22 -7.46
CA PRO A 38 -18.24 -4.36 -6.59
C PRO A 38 -16.78 -4.44 -6.15
N THR A 39 -16.56 -4.62 -4.84
CA THR A 39 -15.22 -4.55 -4.24
C THR A 39 -14.66 -5.92 -3.87
N ASP A 40 -15.39 -7.00 -4.14
CA ASP A 40 -15.04 -8.37 -3.76
C ASP A 40 -14.64 -8.49 -2.27
N GLY A 41 -15.25 -7.66 -1.41
CA GLY A 41 -15.00 -7.61 0.02
C GLY A 41 -13.75 -6.81 0.43
N TYR A 42 -13.12 -6.06 -0.48
CA TYR A 42 -11.99 -5.19 -0.12
C TYR A 42 -12.40 -4.03 0.77
N CYS A 43 -13.57 -3.44 0.56
CA CYS A 43 -14.08 -2.36 1.41
C CYS A 43 -14.46 -2.82 2.82
N GLU A 44 -14.75 -4.08 3.01
CA GLU A 44 -15.11 -4.69 4.30
C GLU A 44 -13.89 -5.24 5.06
N SER A 45 -12.70 -5.13 4.48
CA SER A 45 -11.45 -5.71 4.98
C SER A 45 -10.45 -4.63 5.32
N TYR A 46 -9.46 -4.96 6.16
CA TYR A 46 -8.25 -4.18 6.30
C TYR A 46 -7.35 -4.42 5.07
N ASN A 47 -6.71 -3.36 4.60
CA ASN A 47 -5.78 -3.43 3.48
C ASN A 47 -4.74 -2.32 3.56
N VAL A 48 -3.77 -2.30 2.65
CA VAL A 48 -2.82 -1.20 2.51
C VAL A 48 -3.13 -0.45 1.22
N LEU A 49 -3.45 0.83 1.32
CA LEU A 49 -3.72 1.70 0.20
C LEU A 49 -2.41 2.39 -0.23
N VAL A 50 -2.00 2.14 -1.47
CA VAL A 50 -0.81 2.74 -2.07
C VAL A 50 -1.22 3.65 -3.22
N PRO A 51 -0.61 4.83 -3.37
CA PRO A 51 -0.82 5.66 -4.54
C PRO A 51 -0.36 4.93 -5.81
N GLU A 52 -1.19 4.95 -6.85
CA GLU A 52 -0.86 4.36 -8.14
C GLU A 52 0.29 5.10 -8.83
N ALA A 53 0.36 6.42 -8.65
CA ALA A 53 1.43 7.23 -9.24
C ALA A 53 2.33 7.86 -8.19
N ASN A 54 3.63 7.87 -8.47
CA ASN A 54 4.64 8.59 -7.69
C ASN A 54 5.50 9.49 -8.58
N GLY A 55 5.77 10.70 -8.10
CA GLY A 55 6.18 11.84 -8.91
C GLY A 55 7.46 11.71 -9.74
N THR A 56 8.54 11.11 -9.23
CA THR A 56 9.85 11.18 -9.92
C THR A 56 10.22 9.93 -10.69
N GLY A 57 9.72 8.76 -10.29
CA GLY A 57 10.12 7.48 -10.88
C GLY A 57 11.57 7.06 -10.59
N ALA A 58 12.33 7.84 -9.83
CA ALA A 58 13.69 7.47 -9.42
C ALA A 58 13.66 6.23 -8.53
N ILE A 59 14.67 5.37 -8.65
CA ILE A 59 14.73 4.07 -7.97
C ILE A 59 14.57 4.18 -6.45
N GLY A 60 15.04 5.25 -5.82
CA GLY A 60 14.89 5.48 -4.37
C GLY A 60 13.57 6.13 -3.94
N GLU A 61 12.74 6.58 -4.88
CA GLU A 61 11.52 7.38 -4.65
C GLU A 61 10.29 6.79 -5.37
N VAL A 62 10.21 5.49 -5.43
CA VAL A 62 9.20 4.78 -6.23
C VAL A 62 7.80 4.75 -5.60
N LEU A 63 7.69 5.09 -4.32
CA LEU A 63 6.44 4.99 -3.58
C LEU A 63 6.21 6.24 -2.71
N SER A 64 5.03 6.84 -2.83
CA SER A 64 4.53 7.81 -1.85
C SER A 64 3.98 7.08 -0.62
N THR A 65 3.91 7.76 0.52
CA THR A 65 3.49 7.17 1.80
C THR A 65 2.22 6.34 1.67
N PRO A 66 2.28 5.03 1.90
CA PRO A 66 1.10 4.17 1.97
C PRO A 66 0.31 4.42 3.25
N VAL A 67 -0.98 4.02 3.27
CA VAL A 67 -1.83 4.12 4.46
C VAL A 67 -2.64 2.84 4.66
N ILE A 68 -3.05 2.57 5.89
CA ILE A 68 -3.98 1.46 6.18
C ILE A 68 -5.39 1.89 5.76
N GLY A 69 -6.01 1.08 4.91
CA GLY A 69 -7.45 1.10 4.66
C GLY A 69 -8.15 0.26 5.72
N VAL A 70 -9.06 0.89 6.45
CA VAL A 70 -9.89 0.21 7.45
C VAL A 70 -11.23 -0.18 6.84
N PRO A 71 -11.98 -1.14 7.41
CA PRO A 71 -13.30 -1.50 6.92
C PRO A 71 -14.23 -0.30 6.69
N VAL A 72 -15.02 -0.38 5.62
CA VAL A 72 -15.93 0.65 5.12
C VAL A 72 -15.20 1.88 4.55
N ILE A 73 -13.94 1.73 4.15
CA ILE A 73 -13.24 2.74 3.35
C ILE A 73 -12.85 2.16 2.00
N GLY A 74 -13.37 2.76 0.93
CA GLY A 74 -12.96 2.51 -0.44
C GLY A 74 -11.92 3.54 -0.92
N HIS A 75 -11.54 3.44 -2.18
CA HIS A 75 -10.64 4.41 -2.80
C HIS A 75 -11.00 4.65 -4.27
N THR A 76 -10.54 5.77 -4.82
CA THR A 76 -10.57 6.03 -6.26
C THR A 76 -9.42 5.30 -6.96
N ASP A 77 -9.43 5.30 -8.29
CA ASP A 77 -8.39 4.75 -9.18
C ASP A 77 -6.99 5.36 -8.98
N THR A 78 -6.88 6.46 -8.22
CA THR A 78 -5.58 7.04 -7.83
C THR A 78 -4.84 6.24 -6.75
N PHE A 79 -5.47 5.21 -6.20
CA PHE A 79 -4.90 4.27 -5.23
C PHE A 79 -5.11 2.83 -5.67
N LEU A 80 -4.27 1.94 -5.15
CA LEU A 80 -4.42 0.49 -5.23
C LEU A 80 -4.53 -0.09 -3.82
N SER A 81 -5.32 -1.14 -3.65
CA SER A 81 -5.40 -1.93 -2.42
C SER A 81 -4.45 -3.11 -2.49
N ILE A 82 -3.63 -3.28 -1.46
CA ILE A 82 -2.77 -4.45 -1.26
C ILE A 82 -3.28 -5.24 -0.07
N GLY A 83 -3.49 -6.53 -0.29
CA GLY A 83 -4.00 -7.45 0.72
C GLY A 83 -5.50 -7.29 0.98
N LYS A 84 -6.06 -8.30 1.63
CA LYS A 84 -7.42 -8.38 2.12
C LYS A 84 -7.36 -9.10 3.47
N PHE A 85 -7.20 -8.32 4.54
CA PHE A 85 -6.90 -8.85 5.86
C PHE A 85 -8.12 -8.80 6.77
N THR A 86 -8.18 -9.77 7.66
CA THR A 86 -9.27 -9.90 8.64
C THR A 86 -9.05 -9.02 9.86
N ASP A 87 -7.81 -8.60 10.12
CA ASP A 87 -7.46 -7.78 11.27
C ASP A 87 -6.45 -6.66 10.93
N ALA A 88 -6.42 -5.66 11.79
CA ALA A 88 -5.56 -4.49 11.64
C ALA A 88 -4.06 -4.82 11.77
N GLN A 89 -3.69 -5.87 12.53
CA GLN A 89 -2.30 -6.23 12.74
C GLN A 89 -1.67 -6.78 11.46
N GLN A 90 -2.39 -7.61 10.70
CA GLN A 90 -1.91 -8.08 9.40
C GLN A 90 -1.74 -6.91 8.41
N ALA A 91 -2.66 -5.95 8.42
CA ALA A 91 -2.54 -4.75 7.59
C ALA A 91 -1.33 -3.89 7.99
N ASP A 92 -1.06 -3.74 9.30
CA ASP A 92 0.14 -3.03 9.78
C ASP A 92 1.43 -3.72 9.34
N ARG A 93 1.50 -5.05 9.46
CA ARG A 93 2.64 -5.85 9.01
C ARG A 93 2.85 -5.72 7.49
N CYS A 94 1.78 -5.76 6.72
CA CYS A 94 1.82 -5.49 5.28
C CYS A 94 2.28 -4.05 5.00
N LEU A 95 1.83 -3.06 5.76
CA LEU A 95 2.27 -1.67 5.64
C LEU A 95 3.78 -1.54 5.88
N LYS A 96 4.32 -2.20 6.90
CA LYS A 96 5.77 -2.25 7.15
C LYS A 96 6.51 -2.87 5.97
N TYR A 97 6.02 -4.02 5.45
CA TYR A 97 6.58 -4.68 4.27
C TYR A 97 6.63 -3.75 3.05
N VAL A 98 5.52 -3.08 2.74
CA VAL A 98 5.44 -2.14 1.62
C VAL A 98 6.43 -0.98 1.76
N LYS A 99 6.74 -0.57 3.00
CA LYS A 99 7.71 0.48 3.31
C LYS A 99 9.17 0.01 3.28
N THR A 100 9.45 -1.30 3.29
CA THR A 100 10.82 -1.82 3.26
C THR A 100 11.62 -1.32 2.06
N LYS A 101 12.92 -1.23 2.20
CA LYS A 101 13.84 -0.95 1.09
C LYS A 101 13.79 -2.07 0.05
N PHE A 102 13.68 -3.33 0.51
CA PHE A 102 13.53 -4.51 -0.34
C PHE A 102 12.35 -4.36 -1.31
N THR A 103 11.14 -4.14 -0.80
CA THR A 103 9.94 -3.98 -1.64
C THR A 103 10.06 -2.81 -2.61
N ARG A 104 10.57 -1.67 -2.14
CA ARG A 104 10.71 -0.47 -2.97
C ARG A 104 11.82 -0.60 -4.01
N CYS A 105 12.86 -1.39 -3.74
CA CYS A 105 13.86 -1.73 -4.74
C CYS A 105 13.24 -2.56 -5.86
N LEU A 106 12.49 -3.62 -5.53
CA LEU A 106 11.78 -4.43 -6.53
C LEU A 106 10.84 -3.58 -7.39
N LEU A 107 10.04 -2.71 -6.78
CA LEU A 107 9.20 -1.78 -7.53
C LEU A 107 10.02 -0.88 -8.46
N GLY A 108 11.15 -0.36 -7.97
CA GLY A 108 12.00 0.54 -8.75
C GLY A 108 12.66 -0.12 -9.94
N THR A 109 13.06 -1.38 -9.84
CA THR A 109 13.66 -2.15 -10.95
C THR A 109 12.63 -2.55 -12.02
N LEU A 110 11.37 -2.72 -11.62
CA LEU A 110 10.28 -3.14 -12.50
C LEU A 110 9.52 -1.95 -13.10
N LYS A 111 9.75 -0.77 -12.59
CA LYS A 111 9.02 0.43 -12.94
C LYS A 111 9.55 1.07 -14.21
N ALA A 112 8.74 1.07 -15.27
CA ALA A 112 9.09 1.73 -16.54
C ALA A 112 8.62 3.19 -16.62
N THR A 113 7.68 3.62 -15.76
CA THR A 113 7.05 4.95 -15.78
C THR A 113 6.81 5.49 -14.36
N GLN A 114 6.14 6.65 -14.22
CA GLN A 114 5.72 7.19 -12.93
C GLN A 114 4.63 6.37 -12.24
N HIS A 115 3.97 5.47 -12.97
CA HIS A 115 2.89 4.63 -12.46
C HIS A 115 3.41 3.33 -11.85
N ASN A 116 2.74 2.86 -10.82
CA ASN A 116 2.93 1.54 -10.20
C ASN A 116 1.64 0.71 -10.39
N PRO A 117 1.31 0.30 -11.62
CA PRO A 117 0.11 -0.44 -11.88
C PRO A 117 0.15 -1.83 -11.23
N ARG A 118 -0.98 -2.54 -11.26
CA ARG A 118 -1.09 -3.90 -10.70
C ARG A 118 -0.04 -4.86 -11.24
N GLU A 119 0.32 -4.72 -12.51
CA GLU A 119 1.31 -5.56 -13.19
C GLU A 119 2.71 -5.38 -12.58
N THR A 120 3.07 -4.18 -12.14
CA THR A 120 4.32 -3.93 -11.42
C THR A 120 4.29 -4.57 -10.03
N TRP A 121 3.19 -4.41 -9.30
CA TRP A 121 2.99 -5.02 -7.99
C TRP A 121 2.92 -6.55 -8.04
N ALA A 122 2.43 -7.13 -9.14
CA ALA A 122 2.36 -8.59 -9.31
C ALA A 122 3.74 -9.29 -9.25
N ASN A 123 4.81 -8.54 -9.46
CA ASN A 123 6.18 -9.04 -9.35
C ASN A 123 6.80 -8.86 -7.95
N VAL A 124 6.11 -8.21 -7.02
CA VAL A 124 6.51 -8.11 -5.62
C VAL A 124 5.92 -9.31 -4.86
N PRO A 125 6.76 -10.20 -4.30
CA PRO A 125 6.27 -11.42 -3.67
C PRO A 125 5.40 -11.11 -2.45
N MET A 126 4.18 -11.64 -2.43
CA MET A 126 3.31 -11.55 -1.27
C MET A 126 3.90 -12.36 -0.11
N GLN A 127 3.89 -11.79 1.08
CA GLN A 127 4.36 -12.42 2.30
C GLN A 127 3.20 -12.97 3.13
N ASP A 128 3.53 -13.86 4.08
CA ASP A 128 2.61 -14.21 5.17
C ASP A 128 2.70 -13.13 6.26
N PHE A 129 1.59 -12.49 6.59
CA PHE A 129 1.49 -11.47 7.64
C PHE A 129 0.81 -11.98 8.91
N THR A 130 0.55 -13.29 8.99
CA THR A 130 0.00 -13.93 10.20
C THR A 130 1.08 -14.12 11.27
N SER A 131 0.69 -14.64 12.42
CA SER A 131 1.63 -15.02 13.49
C SER A 131 2.49 -16.23 13.14
N GLY A 132 2.14 -16.98 12.08
CA GLY A 132 2.91 -18.13 11.58
C GLY A 132 3.98 -17.75 10.56
N SER A 133 4.17 -16.47 10.25
CA SER A 133 5.16 -15.98 9.29
C SER A 133 6.59 -16.39 9.66
N ASP A 134 7.40 -16.67 8.64
CA ASP A 134 8.86 -16.84 8.76
C ASP A 134 9.61 -15.49 8.94
N ILE A 135 8.91 -14.37 8.82
CA ILE A 135 9.41 -13.01 9.08
C ILE A 135 8.83 -12.51 10.40
N ASN A 136 9.69 -12.02 11.28
CA ASN A 136 9.23 -11.29 12.47
C ASN A 136 8.86 -9.84 12.05
N TRP A 137 7.56 -9.58 11.93
CA TRP A 137 7.02 -8.27 11.58
C TRP A 137 6.96 -7.28 12.75
N ASP A 138 7.16 -7.73 13.98
CA ASP A 138 7.00 -6.92 15.19
C ASP A 138 8.31 -6.19 15.58
N VAL A 139 9.25 -6.12 14.62
CA VAL A 139 10.52 -5.40 14.73
C VAL A 139 10.53 -4.15 13.83
N PRO A 140 11.51 -3.24 14.00
CA PRO A 140 11.67 -2.09 13.10
C PRO A 140 11.91 -2.47 11.64
N ILE A 141 11.50 -1.61 10.70
CA ILE A 141 11.61 -1.84 9.26
C ILE A 141 13.04 -2.23 8.80
N PRO A 142 14.13 -1.63 9.30
CA PRO A 142 15.48 -2.05 8.91
C PRO A 142 15.81 -3.50 9.29
N GLU A 143 15.21 -4.01 10.37
CA GLU A 143 15.37 -5.41 10.76
C GLU A 143 14.53 -6.35 9.89
N ILE A 144 13.36 -5.90 9.47
CA ILE A 144 12.54 -6.62 8.48
C ILE A 144 13.29 -6.70 7.14
N ASP A 145 13.94 -5.62 6.70
CA ASP A 145 14.77 -5.62 5.50
C ASP A 145 15.86 -6.69 5.57
N ARG A 146 16.59 -6.81 6.70
CA ARG A 146 17.64 -7.85 6.86
C ARG A 146 17.07 -9.27 6.76
N GLN A 147 15.90 -9.52 7.38
CA GLN A 147 15.24 -10.83 7.28
C GLN A 147 14.84 -11.14 5.82
N LEU A 148 14.32 -10.15 5.08
CA LEU A 148 13.98 -10.31 3.68
C LEU A 148 15.23 -10.56 2.81
N TYR A 149 16.32 -9.83 3.04
CA TYR A 149 17.58 -10.07 2.32
C TYR A 149 18.06 -11.52 2.52
N SER A 150 18.01 -12.00 3.76
CA SER A 150 18.37 -13.40 4.07
C SER A 150 17.41 -14.40 3.43
N LYS A 151 16.10 -14.16 3.52
CA LYS A 151 15.07 -15.05 2.96
C LYS A 151 15.21 -15.22 1.45
N TYR A 152 15.57 -14.15 0.74
CA TYR A 152 15.73 -14.14 -0.72
C TYR A 152 17.17 -14.31 -1.18
N TRP A 153 18.11 -14.66 -0.27
CA TRP A 153 19.53 -14.94 -0.53
C TRP A 153 20.23 -13.83 -1.34
N LEU A 154 19.97 -12.58 -1.00
CA LEU A 154 20.64 -11.46 -1.64
C LEU A 154 22.15 -11.51 -1.36
N SER A 155 22.95 -11.24 -2.38
CA SER A 155 24.40 -11.08 -2.23
C SER A 155 24.76 -9.78 -1.49
N ASP A 156 25.99 -9.71 -0.97
CA ASP A 156 26.47 -8.50 -0.29
C ASP A 156 26.43 -7.27 -1.23
N GLU A 157 26.69 -7.45 -2.52
CA GLU A 157 26.65 -6.39 -3.54
C GLU A 157 25.21 -5.90 -3.75
N GLU A 158 24.23 -6.80 -3.80
CA GLU A 158 22.81 -6.44 -3.93
C GLU A 158 22.31 -5.71 -2.68
N ILE A 159 22.66 -6.19 -1.49
CA ILE A 159 22.33 -5.52 -0.22
C ILE A 159 22.96 -4.13 -0.19
N GLN A 160 24.23 -4.00 -0.53
CA GLN A 160 24.92 -2.70 -0.58
C GLN A 160 24.24 -1.74 -1.56
N PHE A 161 23.85 -2.23 -2.74
CA PHE A 161 23.11 -1.43 -3.71
C PHE A 161 21.80 -0.91 -3.14
N ILE A 162 20.98 -1.78 -2.51
CA ILE A 162 19.71 -1.40 -1.89
C ILE A 162 19.93 -0.34 -0.80
N GLU A 163 20.88 -0.60 0.10
CA GLU A 163 21.14 0.28 1.24
C GLU A 163 21.61 1.67 0.83
N GLN A 164 22.38 1.79 -0.26
CA GLN A 164 22.89 3.05 -0.77
C GLN A 164 21.87 3.84 -1.60
N ASN A 165 21.02 3.16 -2.35
CA ASN A 165 20.14 3.81 -3.33
C ASN A 165 18.69 4.00 -2.84
N ILE A 166 18.22 3.21 -1.87
CA ILE A 166 16.86 3.30 -1.36
C ILE A 166 16.86 3.99 0.01
N LYS A 167 16.27 5.20 0.07
CA LYS A 167 16.14 5.94 1.33
C LYS A 167 15.17 5.23 2.29
N SER A 168 15.39 5.35 3.59
CA SER A 168 14.43 4.86 4.59
C SER A 168 13.09 5.57 4.47
N MET A 169 12.01 4.86 4.74
CA MET A 169 10.65 5.39 4.81
C MET A 169 10.11 5.12 6.23
N ALA A 170 9.75 6.19 6.92
CA ALA A 170 9.16 6.12 8.26
C ALA A 170 7.70 5.63 8.24
#